data_13df64f2283da45d6f963ee9e6a59de9
#
_entry.id   13df64f2283da45d6f963ee9e6a59de9
#
_cell.length_a   1.000
_cell.length_b   1.000
_cell.length_c   1.000
_cell.angle_alpha   90.00
_cell.angle_beta   90.00
_cell.angle_gamma   90.00
#
_symmetry.space_group_name_H-M   'P 1'
#
loop_
_entity.id
_entity.type
_entity.pdbx_description
1 polymer ?
#
loop_
_entity_poly.entity_id
_entity_poly.type
_entity_poly.pdbx_seq_one_letter_code
_entity_poly.pdbx_strand_id
1 'polypeptide(L)'
;MTTPTTPVTTRRARPSALTVTLTLFAGLLVFLGAQNAGTVLRAAFADGEPGLFVPRALSCVQHPGHESCVWTGDFGSHDGTVLLRGVELYGSDRTTHRAGLPVPAVDVGAPARVYGPGGSGEWMFRALLLAAAAAILWSLYGRRPRRTPAPAPDPVPPATRS
;
A
#
# COMPACT_ATOMS: atom_id res chain seq x y z
N MET A 1 -42.18 36.01 -32.49
CA MET A 1 -41.30 34.97 -33.08
C MET A 1 -40.45 34.38 -31.96
N THR A 2 -40.86 33.21 -31.45
CA THR A 2 -40.18 32.51 -30.34
C THR A 2 -39.20 31.53 -30.95
N THR A 3 -37.88 31.74 -30.74
CA THR A 3 -36.81 30.82 -31.16
C THR A 3 -36.78 29.62 -30.23
N PRO A 4 -36.86 28.37 -30.73
CA PRO A 4 -36.77 27.19 -29.89
C PRO A 4 -35.31 26.97 -29.47
N THR A 5 -35.08 26.98 -28.15
CA THR A 5 -33.79 26.62 -27.52
C THR A 5 -33.67 25.11 -27.54
N THR A 6 -32.81 24.56 -28.39
CA THR A 6 -32.52 23.12 -28.45
C THR A 6 -31.67 22.72 -27.24
N PRO A 7 -32.06 21.72 -26.41
CA PRO A 7 -31.26 21.27 -25.30
C PRO A 7 -30.02 20.56 -25.82
N VAL A 8 -28.82 21.03 -25.41
CA VAL A 8 -27.53 20.40 -25.69
C VAL A 8 -27.41 19.17 -24.81
N THR A 9 -27.70 18.00 -25.37
CA THR A 9 -27.49 16.72 -24.67
C THR A 9 -26.01 16.39 -24.67
N THR A 10 -25.33 16.62 -23.57
CA THR A 10 -23.93 16.21 -23.36
C THR A 10 -23.88 14.67 -23.32
N ARG A 11 -23.54 14.03 -24.41
CA ARG A 11 -23.27 12.59 -24.48
C ARG A 11 -22.04 12.31 -23.61
N ARG A 12 -22.22 11.67 -22.45
CA ARG A 12 -21.11 11.11 -21.66
C ARG A 12 -20.36 10.11 -22.54
N ALA A 13 -19.13 10.42 -22.90
CA ALA A 13 -18.26 9.51 -23.62
C ALA A 13 -18.07 8.23 -22.78
N ARG A 14 -18.29 7.06 -23.38
CA ARG A 14 -18.05 5.78 -22.73
C ARG A 14 -16.53 5.66 -22.46
N PRO A 15 -16.11 5.19 -21.26
CA PRO A 15 -14.69 4.98 -20.99
C PRO A 15 -14.11 3.97 -21.98
N SER A 16 -12.90 4.20 -22.44
CA SER A 16 -12.21 3.24 -23.32
C SER A 16 -11.90 1.94 -22.57
N ALA A 17 -11.78 0.82 -23.29
CA ALA A 17 -11.40 -0.46 -22.67
C ALA A 17 -10.08 -0.33 -21.88
N LEU A 18 -9.11 0.41 -22.42
CA LEU A 18 -7.85 0.69 -21.73
C LEU A 18 -8.07 1.42 -20.40
N THR A 19 -8.94 2.44 -20.35
CA THR A 19 -9.25 3.17 -19.13
C THR A 19 -9.85 2.23 -18.07
N VAL A 20 -10.77 1.36 -18.47
CA VAL A 20 -11.39 0.37 -17.57
C VAL A 20 -10.34 -0.59 -17.02
N THR A 21 -9.49 -1.16 -17.88
CA THR A 21 -8.43 -2.09 -17.47
C THR A 21 -7.44 -1.44 -16.49
N LEU A 22 -6.97 -0.22 -16.78
CA LEU A 22 -6.05 0.49 -15.90
C LEU A 22 -6.70 0.87 -14.56
N THR A 23 -7.99 1.19 -14.56
CA THR A 23 -8.72 1.47 -13.32
C THR A 23 -8.86 0.22 -12.46
N LEU A 24 -9.20 -0.92 -13.06
CA LEU A 24 -9.28 -2.21 -12.36
C LEU A 24 -7.90 -2.63 -11.82
N PHE A 25 -6.86 -2.44 -12.60
CA PHE A 25 -5.48 -2.73 -12.16
C PHE A 25 -5.06 -1.83 -10.99
N ALA A 26 -5.34 -0.53 -11.06
CA ALA A 26 -5.09 0.39 -9.94
C ALA A 26 -5.89 -0.01 -8.70
N GLY A 27 -7.16 -0.43 -8.85
CA GLY A 27 -7.98 -0.97 -7.77
C GLY A 27 -7.36 -2.21 -7.11
N LEU A 28 -6.82 -3.12 -7.92
CA LEU A 28 -6.09 -4.30 -7.41
C LEU A 28 -4.85 -3.89 -6.61
N LEU A 29 -4.06 -2.93 -7.10
CA LEU A 29 -2.88 -2.43 -6.38
C LEU A 29 -3.26 -1.78 -5.04
N VAL A 30 -4.35 -1.00 -5.00
CA VAL A 30 -4.88 -0.43 -3.75
C VAL A 30 -5.30 -1.54 -2.80
N PHE A 31 -6.04 -2.53 -3.28
CA PHE A 31 -6.48 -3.66 -2.47
C PHE A 31 -5.29 -4.41 -1.85
N LEU A 32 -4.29 -4.77 -2.66
CA LEU A 32 -3.08 -5.46 -2.18
C LEU A 32 -2.24 -4.60 -1.23
N GLY A 33 -2.12 -3.31 -1.49
CA GLY A 33 -1.38 -2.37 -0.64
C GLY A 33 -2.06 -2.09 0.70
N ALA A 34 -3.40 -2.09 0.73
CA ALA A 34 -4.17 -1.79 1.92
C ALA A 34 -4.43 -2.98 2.84
N GLN A 35 -4.22 -4.22 2.36
CA GLN A 35 -4.41 -5.41 3.19
C GLN A 35 -3.48 -5.40 4.40
N ASN A 36 -4.04 -5.64 5.60
CA ASN A 36 -3.31 -5.69 6.87
C ASN A 36 -2.44 -4.43 7.13
N ALA A 37 -2.81 -3.27 6.58
CA ALA A 37 -2.02 -2.04 6.70
C ALA A 37 -1.72 -1.67 8.16
N GLY A 38 -2.68 -1.91 9.07
CA GLY A 38 -2.49 -1.68 10.50
C GLY A 38 -1.35 -2.51 11.09
N THR A 39 -1.35 -3.82 10.85
CA THR A 39 -0.29 -4.73 11.33
C THR A 39 1.07 -4.41 10.71
N VAL A 40 1.10 -4.07 9.42
CA VAL A 40 2.35 -3.68 8.73
C VAL A 40 2.91 -2.37 9.28
N LEU A 41 2.06 -1.38 9.58
CA LEU A 41 2.50 -0.14 10.21
C LEU A 41 3.05 -0.40 11.63
N ARG A 42 2.35 -1.17 12.44
CA ARG A 42 2.83 -1.56 13.77
C ARG A 42 4.15 -2.30 13.69
N ALA A 43 4.29 -3.23 12.73
CA ALA A 43 5.55 -3.93 12.48
C ALA A 43 6.69 -2.99 12.03
N ALA A 44 6.38 -1.97 11.22
CA ALA A 44 7.38 -0.99 10.77
C ALA A 44 8.01 -0.20 11.91
N PHE A 45 7.21 0.11 12.94
CA PHE A 45 7.65 0.89 14.11
C PHE A 45 7.92 0.04 15.35
N ALA A 46 7.85 -1.30 15.24
CA ALA A 46 7.90 -2.23 16.37
C ALA A 46 6.89 -1.85 17.47
N ASP A 47 5.69 -1.40 17.06
CA ASP A 47 4.61 -0.98 17.94
C ASP A 47 3.76 -2.17 18.33
N GLY A 48 4.04 -2.77 19.48
CA GLY A 48 3.39 -3.98 19.99
C GLY A 48 3.87 -4.38 21.36
N GLU A 49 3.54 -5.61 21.77
CA GLU A 49 3.95 -6.15 23.07
C GLU A 49 5.41 -6.59 23.03
N PRO A 50 6.30 -5.94 23.80
CA PRO A 50 7.71 -6.32 23.87
C PRO A 50 7.89 -7.59 24.70
N GLY A 51 8.87 -8.42 24.30
CA GLY A 51 9.13 -9.66 24.98
C GLY A 51 10.45 -10.31 24.54
N LEU A 52 10.56 -11.60 24.83
CA LEU A 52 11.71 -12.42 24.48
C LEU A 52 11.25 -13.56 23.54
N PHE A 53 11.98 -13.69 22.44
CA PHE A 53 11.86 -14.82 21.52
C PHE A 53 12.98 -15.81 21.77
N VAL A 54 12.65 -17.09 21.95
CA VAL A 54 13.61 -18.18 22.14
C VAL A 54 13.64 -19.01 20.86
N PRO A 55 14.68 -18.87 20.01
CA PRO A 55 14.84 -19.70 18.80
C PRO A 55 14.93 -21.18 19.13
N ARG A 56 14.15 -22.02 18.45
CA ARG A 56 14.11 -23.48 18.63
C ARG A 56 14.64 -24.22 17.43
N ALA A 57 14.16 -23.88 16.25
CA ALA A 57 14.50 -24.55 15.00
C ALA A 57 14.78 -23.57 13.88
N LEU A 58 15.72 -23.90 13.03
CA LEU A 58 16.01 -23.15 11.80
C LEU A 58 15.36 -23.88 10.62
N SER A 59 14.46 -23.21 9.94
CA SER A 59 13.84 -23.70 8.69
C SER A 59 14.46 -22.97 7.52
N CYS A 60 14.96 -23.71 6.53
CA CYS A 60 15.58 -23.16 5.33
C CYS A 60 14.89 -23.66 4.07
N VAL A 61 14.65 -22.75 3.14
CA VAL A 61 14.12 -23.06 1.81
C VAL A 61 15.15 -22.70 0.76
N GLN A 62 15.47 -23.67 -0.09
CA GLN A 62 16.43 -23.48 -1.18
C GLN A 62 15.72 -22.90 -2.39
N HIS A 63 16.18 -21.74 -2.85
CA HIS A 63 15.76 -21.11 -4.09
C HIS A 63 16.88 -21.13 -5.13
N PRO A 64 16.59 -21.04 -6.44
CA PRO A 64 17.64 -20.88 -7.45
C PRO A 64 18.51 -19.63 -7.15
N GLY A 65 19.77 -19.87 -6.80
CA GLY A 65 20.75 -18.81 -6.53
C GLY A 65 20.85 -18.32 -5.08
N HIS A 66 19.94 -18.67 -4.17
CA HIS A 66 20.04 -18.30 -2.75
C HIS A 66 19.26 -19.25 -1.84
N GLU A 67 19.68 -19.32 -0.59
CA GLU A 67 18.96 -20.01 0.49
C GLU A 67 18.29 -18.96 1.38
N SER A 68 17.03 -19.17 1.72
CA SER A 68 16.29 -18.33 2.69
C SER A 68 16.02 -19.16 3.95
N CYS A 69 16.53 -18.69 5.09
CA CYS A 69 16.35 -19.35 6.37
C CYS A 69 15.59 -18.44 7.34
N VAL A 70 14.73 -19.04 8.16
CA VAL A 70 13.99 -18.34 9.21
C VAL A 70 14.05 -19.15 10.51
N TRP A 71 14.20 -18.46 11.64
CA TRP A 71 14.12 -19.07 12.96
C TRP A 71 12.67 -19.17 13.41
N THR A 72 12.27 -20.36 13.83
CA THR A 72 11.00 -20.61 14.54
C THR A 72 11.28 -20.87 16.01
N GLY A 73 10.40 -20.41 16.88
CA GLY A 73 10.59 -20.54 18.31
C GLY A 73 9.38 -20.12 19.12
N ASP A 74 9.62 -19.86 20.40
CA ASP A 74 8.60 -19.44 21.35
C ASP A 74 8.82 -17.98 21.73
N PHE A 75 7.73 -17.20 21.81
CA PHE A 75 7.76 -15.82 22.28
C PHE A 75 6.97 -15.68 23.58
N GLY A 76 7.50 -14.91 24.50
CA GLY A 76 6.83 -14.51 25.74
C GLY A 76 6.97 -13.02 25.97
N SER A 77 5.85 -12.31 26.20
CA SER A 77 5.86 -10.90 26.58
C SER A 77 6.43 -10.70 27.98
N HIS A 78 6.99 -9.52 28.24
CA HIS A 78 7.61 -9.20 29.54
C HIS A 78 6.63 -9.24 30.71
N ASP A 79 5.37 -8.91 30.46
CA ASP A 79 4.29 -8.95 31.46
C ASP A 79 3.64 -10.35 31.61
N GLY A 80 4.05 -11.31 30.78
CA GLY A 80 3.55 -12.68 30.79
C GLY A 80 2.12 -12.85 30.23
N THR A 81 1.52 -11.81 29.64
CA THR A 81 0.16 -11.87 29.10
C THR A 81 0.09 -12.58 27.76
N VAL A 82 1.15 -12.52 26.96
CA VAL A 82 1.25 -13.14 25.62
C VAL A 82 2.29 -14.24 25.62
N LEU A 83 1.86 -15.45 25.26
CA LEU A 83 2.71 -16.62 25.07
C LEU A 83 2.39 -17.24 23.72
N LEU A 84 3.32 -17.15 22.75
CA LEU A 84 3.17 -17.69 21.41
C LEU A 84 4.19 -18.83 21.22
N ARG A 85 3.76 -19.94 20.62
CA ARG A 85 4.63 -21.09 20.34
C ARG A 85 4.73 -21.35 18.86
N GLY A 86 5.94 -21.73 18.43
CA GLY A 86 6.17 -22.07 17.01
C GLY A 86 6.02 -20.88 16.06
N VAL A 87 6.24 -19.67 16.54
CA VAL A 87 6.18 -18.45 15.72
C VAL A 87 7.51 -18.20 15.02
N GLU A 88 7.48 -17.50 13.90
CA GLU A 88 8.66 -17.09 13.14
C GLU A 88 9.19 -15.74 13.63
N LEU A 89 10.52 -15.60 13.68
CA LEU A 89 11.17 -14.29 13.88
C LEU A 89 11.46 -13.66 12.51
N TYR A 90 10.79 -12.56 12.20
CA TYR A 90 10.95 -11.84 10.94
C TYR A 90 12.39 -11.32 10.76
N GLY A 91 12.92 -11.47 9.53
CA GLY A 91 14.26 -10.99 9.18
C GLY A 91 15.40 -11.75 9.82
N SER A 92 15.11 -12.91 10.45
CA SER A 92 16.15 -13.80 10.97
C SER A 92 16.75 -14.64 9.84
N ASP A 93 18.02 -14.99 9.99
CA ASP A 93 18.75 -15.90 9.11
C ASP A 93 19.61 -16.88 9.92
N ARG A 94 20.35 -17.74 9.22
CA ARG A 94 21.21 -18.76 9.82
C ARG A 94 22.27 -18.16 10.76
N THR A 95 22.73 -16.96 10.51
CA THR A 95 23.87 -16.33 11.18
C THR A 95 23.47 -15.38 12.30
N THR A 96 22.22 -14.88 12.29
CA THR A 96 21.76 -13.84 13.21
C THR A 96 21.49 -14.33 14.63
N HIS A 97 21.08 -15.60 14.78
CA HIS A 97 20.64 -16.12 16.07
C HIS A 97 21.17 -17.53 16.33
N ARG A 98 21.07 -17.99 17.58
CA ARG A 98 21.44 -19.34 18.01
C ARG A 98 20.28 -19.98 18.78
N ALA A 99 20.08 -21.29 18.57
CA ALA A 99 19.06 -22.03 19.27
C ALA A 99 19.20 -21.91 20.80
N GLY A 100 18.10 -21.69 21.48
CA GLY A 100 18.02 -21.59 22.95
C GLY A 100 18.47 -20.28 23.55
N LEU A 101 19.06 -19.33 22.79
CA LEU A 101 19.47 -18.02 23.30
C LEU A 101 18.32 -17.01 23.10
N PRO A 102 17.72 -16.49 24.18
CA PRO A 102 16.64 -15.51 24.09
C PRO A 102 17.11 -14.22 23.41
N VAL A 103 16.28 -13.68 22.52
CA VAL A 103 16.52 -12.40 21.84
C VAL A 103 15.32 -11.48 22.01
N PRO A 104 15.51 -10.15 22.08
CA PRO A 104 14.41 -9.21 22.15
C PRO A 104 13.53 -9.29 20.89
N ALA A 105 12.22 -9.32 21.09
CA ALA A 105 11.24 -9.32 20.01
C ALA A 105 9.96 -8.58 20.42
N VAL A 106 9.12 -8.27 19.45
CA VAL A 106 7.86 -7.55 19.64
C VAL A 106 6.74 -8.31 18.91
N ASP A 107 5.64 -8.59 19.61
CA ASP A 107 4.42 -9.08 19.00
C ASP A 107 3.54 -7.88 18.60
N VAL A 108 3.31 -7.74 17.30
CA VAL A 108 2.45 -6.69 16.72
C VAL A 108 1.05 -7.20 16.39
N GLY A 109 0.70 -8.42 16.82
CA GLY A 109 -0.54 -9.10 16.51
C GLY A 109 -0.54 -9.71 15.10
N ALA A 110 0.63 -10.02 14.54
CA ALA A 110 0.74 -10.75 13.27
C ALA A 110 0.55 -12.25 13.52
N PRO A 111 -0.22 -12.96 12.68
CA PRO A 111 -0.40 -14.40 12.84
C PRO A 111 0.94 -15.11 12.64
N ALA A 112 1.30 -15.98 13.58
CA ALA A 112 2.48 -16.86 13.55
C ALA A 112 3.85 -16.14 13.35
N ARG A 113 3.97 -14.84 13.63
CA ARG A 113 5.20 -14.09 13.40
C ARG A 113 5.41 -12.98 14.45
N VAL A 114 6.65 -12.86 14.91
CA VAL A 114 7.11 -11.74 15.76
C VAL A 114 8.24 -10.98 15.06
N TYR A 115 8.52 -9.76 15.50
CA TYR A 115 9.48 -8.86 14.86
C TYR A 115 10.61 -8.49 15.81
N GLY A 116 11.77 -8.20 15.26
CA GLY A 116 12.85 -7.62 16.05
C GLY A 116 12.53 -6.16 16.46
N PRO A 117 13.22 -5.60 17.45
CA PRO A 117 13.00 -4.24 17.94
C PRO A 117 13.28 -3.14 16.89
N GLY A 118 13.98 -3.48 15.80
CA GLY A 118 14.20 -2.59 14.65
C GLY A 118 13.01 -2.49 13.68
N GLY A 119 11.93 -3.24 13.93
CA GLY A 119 10.76 -3.25 13.03
C GLY A 119 11.00 -4.00 11.72
N SER A 120 10.18 -3.70 10.71
CA SER A 120 10.23 -4.35 9.40
C SER A 120 10.22 -3.35 8.24
N GLY A 121 10.84 -3.74 7.11
CA GLY A 121 10.80 -2.98 5.86
C GLY A 121 9.60 -3.28 4.96
N GLU A 122 8.66 -4.13 5.37
CA GLU A 122 7.53 -4.56 4.54
C GLU A 122 6.63 -3.39 4.09
N TRP A 123 6.57 -2.32 4.88
CA TRP A 123 5.80 -1.12 4.56
C TRP A 123 6.26 -0.43 3.27
N MET A 124 7.56 -0.49 2.92
CA MET A 124 8.08 0.15 1.71
C MET A 124 7.47 -0.44 0.44
N PHE A 125 7.36 -1.78 0.38
CA PHE A 125 6.71 -2.44 -0.75
C PHE A 125 5.24 -2.04 -0.88
N ARG A 126 4.53 -1.97 0.24
CA ARG A 126 3.12 -1.54 0.25
C ARG A 126 2.95 -0.08 -0.15
N ALA A 127 3.81 0.79 0.33
CA ALA A 127 3.84 2.19 -0.07
C ALA A 127 4.07 2.34 -1.59
N LEU A 128 4.96 1.52 -2.17
CA LEU A 128 5.20 1.50 -3.61
C LEU A 128 3.96 1.10 -4.41
N LEU A 129 3.23 0.05 -3.97
CA LEU A 129 1.97 -0.36 -4.61
C LEU A 129 0.93 0.76 -4.60
N LEU A 130 0.76 1.43 -3.46
CA LEU A 130 -0.18 2.54 -3.32
C LEU A 130 0.25 3.75 -4.16
N ALA A 131 1.53 4.08 -4.20
CA ALA A 131 2.07 5.15 -5.04
C ALA A 131 1.86 4.87 -6.54
N ALA A 132 2.09 3.64 -6.98
CA ALA A 132 1.82 3.21 -8.36
C ALA A 132 0.32 3.34 -8.71
N ALA A 133 -0.57 2.88 -7.82
CA ALA A 133 -2.00 3.03 -8.00
C ALA A 133 -2.41 4.51 -8.09
N ALA A 134 -1.90 5.36 -7.20
CA ALA A 134 -2.16 6.79 -7.21
C ALA A 134 -1.67 7.46 -8.50
N ALA A 135 -0.48 7.10 -9.00
CA ALA A 135 0.06 7.62 -10.26
C ALA A 135 -0.83 7.24 -11.45
N ILE A 136 -1.30 5.99 -11.51
CA ILE A 136 -2.23 5.53 -12.57
C ILE A 136 -3.53 6.34 -12.51
N LEU A 137 -4.17 6.41 -11.34
CA LEU A 137 -5.42 7.15 -11.18
C LEU A 137 -5.25 8.64 -11.47
N TRP A 138 -4.15 9.24 -11.02
CA TRP A 138 -3.83 10.63 -11.35
C TRP A 138 -3.66 10.85 -12.84
N SER A 139 -2.99 9.94 -13.56
CA SER A 139 -2.81 10.04 -15.01
C SER A 139 -4.13 9.95 -15.78
N LEU A 140 -5.08 9.13 -15.29
CA LEU A 140 -6.39 8.92 -15.92
C LEU A 140 -7.40 10.03 -15.59
N TYR A 141 -7.41 10.51 -14.34
CA TYR A 141 -8.48 11.37 -13.83
C TYR A 141 -8.00 12.73 -13.33
N GLY A 142 -6.71 12.93 -13.05
CA GLY A 142 -6.16 14.16 -12.48
C GLY A 142 -6.01 15.30 -13.48
N ARG A 143 -5.96 14.99 -14.77
CA ARG A 143 -5.89 16.01 -15.84
C ARG A 143 -7.26 16.61 -16.07
N ARG A 144 -7.64 17.61 -15.29
CA ARG A 144 -8.79 18.44 -15.64
C ARG A 144 -8.49 19.16 -16.96
N PRO A 145 -9.35 19.08 -18.00
CA PRO A 145 -9.16 19.87 -19.19
C PRO A 145 -9.12 21.34 -18.78
N ARG A 146 -8.03 22.04 -19.13
CA ARG A 146 -7.97 23.50 -18.99
C ARG A 146 -9.15 24.03 -19.80
N ARG A 147 -10.13 24.62 -19.13
CA ARG A 147 -11.18 25.39 -19.81
C ARG A 147 -10.46 26.49 -20.56
N THR A 148 -10.41 26.38 -21.89
CA THR A 148 -9.99 27.49 -22.75
C THR A 148 -10.97 28.62 -22.45
N PRO A 149 -10.49 29.81 -22.04
CA PRO A 149 -11.39 30.97 -21.89
C PRO A 149 -12.16 31.16 -23.20
N ALA A 150 -13.47 31.40 -23.10
CA ALA A 150 -14.27 31.73 -24.28
C ALA A 150 -13.65 32.94 -24.99
N PRO A 151 -13.57 32.95 -26.34
CA PRO A 151 -13.14 34.14 -27.07
C PRO A 151 -13.95 35.35 -26.62
N ALA A 152 -13.26 36.45 -26.39
CA ALA A 152 -13.94 37.72 -26.07
C ALA A 152 -14.96 38.03 -27.19
N PRO A 153 -16.17 38.49 -26.85
CA PRO A 153 -17.14 38.90 -27.88
C PRO A 153 -16.53 40.03 -28.71
N ASP A 154 -16.71 39.90 -30.04
CA ASP A 154 -16.24 40.89 -31.00
C ASP A 154 -16.76 42.28 -30.61
N PRO A 155 -15.93 43.32 -30.74
CA PRO A 155 -16.36 44.68 -30.45
C PRO A 155 -17.53 45.08 -31.38
N VAL A 156 -18.62 45.48 -30.75
CA VAL A 156 -19.80 45.97 -31.48
C VAL A 156 -19.38 47.20 -32.29
N PRO A 157 -19.59 47.23 -33.63
CA PRO A 157 -19.25 48.36 -34.44
C PRO A 157 -20.05 49.60 -34.00
N PRO A 158 -19.46 50.82 -34.05
CA PRO A 158 -20.16 52.02 -33.64
C PRO A 158 -21.37 52.29 -34.53
N ALA A 159 -22.51 52.58 -33.90
CA ALA A 159 -23.73 52.93 -34.60
C ALA A 159 -23.50 54.19 -35.44
N THR A 160 -23.56 54.06 -36.76
CA THR A 160 -23.62 55.17 -37.71
C THR A 160 -24.93 55.96 -37.50
N ARG A 161 -24.80 57.14 -36.90
CA ARG A 161 -25.92 58.11 -36.86
C ARG A 161 -26.05 58.71 -38.26
N SER A 162 -27.21 58.54 -38.83
CA SER A 162 -27.68 59.31 -40.00
C SER A 162 -28.35 60.61 -39.56
#